data_1e03cd11b6537428ec823e79cfbed547
#
_entry.id   1e03cd11b6537428ec823e79cfbed547
#
_cell.length_a   1.000
_cell.length_b   1.000
_cell.length_c   1.000
_cell.angle_alpha   90.00
_cell.angle_beta   90.00
_cell.angle_gamma   90.00
#
_symmetry.space_group_name_H-M   'P 1'
#
loop_
_entity.id
_entity.type
_entity.pdbx_description
1 polymer ?
#
loop_
_entity_poly.entity_id
_entity_poly.type
_entity_poly.pdbx_seq_one_letter_code
_entity_poly.pdbx_strand_id
1 'polypeptide(L)'
;MIELKFPRFYAWPAQQKSPRLRRGRYTSRLLGALLALFVPFTVFAQNRPRIVMVTHGQVGDPFWAVVRTGAEAGSRETESNLEYQSPPHFDLVAMSHLIDEATASKPDALIVSIPDVAILGQSIKAAVAAGIPVISINSGLAASKQLGCLMHIGQEDEEAGRKAGQRMKAAGVRDALILNQEVGNVGLDLRIRGFKQGFEGPFHHVQVLPVTINPGKSQVAITDYLQTDSGVDGIVGLGPTAAEPALEVVERLGKVGRIKVCSFDTSPAILAALANHRLEFSIDQQQWLQGYLPVVFLGNYVRYGAIVQNDLILTGPSFVTPDNVQKVMTLLNGPAHPAQ
;
A
#
# COMPACT_ATOMS: atom_id res chain seq x y z
N MET A 1 20.11 -12.82 33.03
CA MET A 1 20.73 -13.72 32.03
C MET A 1 19.79 -14.92 31.92
N ILE A 2 18.94 -14.97 30.92
CA ILE A 2 18.03 -16.10 30.66
C ILE A 2 18.51 -16.71 29.35
N GLU A 3 19.09 -17.91 29.43
CA GLU A 3 19.51 -18.69 28.26
C GLU A 3 18.27 -19.26 27.56
N LEU A 4 18.01 -18.79 26.32
CA LEU A 4 17.03 -19.38 25.43
C LEU A 4 17.67 -20.58 24.71
N LYS A 5 17.27 -21.80 25.08
CA LYS A 5 17.58 -23.04 24.35
C LYS A 5 16.71 -23.15 23.12
N PHE A 6 17.31 -23.08 21.93
CA PHE A 6 16.64 -23.39 20.67
C PHE A 6 16.54 -24.92 20.47
N PRO A 7 15.42 -25.46 19.98
CA PRO A 7 15.31 -26.87 19.62
C PRO A 7 16.11 -27.17 18.34
N ARG A 8 16.79 -28.30 18.34
CA ARG A 8 17.61 -28.82 17.23
C ARG A 8 16.75 -29.15 16.03
N PHE A 9 17.08 -28.55 14.89
CA PHE A 9 16.52 -28.89 13.59
C PHE A 9 16.78 -30.35 13.20
N TYR A 10 15.82 -30.98 12.58
CA TYR A 10 15.83 -32.33 12.04
C TYR A 10 17.02 -32.54 11.10
N ALA A 11 17.83 -33.58 11.39
CA ALA A 11 18.88 -34.02 10.50
C ALA A 11 18.29 -34.89 9.37
N TRP A 12 18.63 -34.54 8.13
CA TRP A 12 18.31 -35.30 6.94
C TRP A 12 19.03 -36.64 6.99
N PRO A 13 18.40 -37.80 6.68
CA PRO A 13 19.08 -39.11 6.70
C PRO A 13 20.12 -39.23 5.58
N ALA A 14 21.29 -39.70 5.93
CA ALA A 14 22.40 -39.94 5.03
C ALA A 14 22.07 -40.97 3.91
N GLN A 15 22.60 -40.69 2.73
CA GLN A 15 22.48 -41.52 1.53
C GLN A 15 22.92 -42.97 1.83
N GLN A 16 22.03 -43.94 1.56
CA GLN A 16 22.36 -45.36 1.53
C GLN A 16 23.16 -45.71 0.27
N LYS A 17 24.31 -46.36 0.48
CA LYS A 17 25.15 -46.89 -0.59
C LYS A 17 24.45 -48.01 -1.35
N SER A 18 24.41 -47.93 -2.66
CA SER A 18 23.89 -48.94 -3.57
C SER A 18 24.71 -50.25 -3.50
N PRO A 19 24.09 -51.47 -3.53
CA PRO A 19 24.80 -52.73 -3.61
C PRO A 19 25.32 -52.97 -5.03
N ARG A 20 26.57 -53.47 -5.12
CA ARG A 20 27.22 -53.88 -6.36
C ARG A 20 26.53 -55.13 -6.93
N LEU A 21 25.97 -55.06 -8.13
CA LEU A 21 25.47 -56.18 -8.88
C LEU A 21 26.61 -56.97 -9.48
N ARG A 22 26.69 -58.28 -9.13
CA ARG A 22 27.54 -59.29 -9.76
C ARG A 22 27.03 -59.60 -11.17
N ARG A 23 27.94 -59.53 -12.14
CA ARG A 23 27.70 -60.00 -13.52
C ARG A 23 27.48 -61.56 -13.55
N GLY A 24 26.24 -61.93 -13.81
CA GLY A 24 25.92 -63.32 -14.24
C GLY A 24 25.60 -63.27 -15.73
N ARG A 25 26.33 -64.08 -16.52
CA ARG A 25 26.02 -64.36 -17.94
C ARG A 25 24.84 -65.33 -17.99
N TYR A 26 23.73 -64.94 -18.57
CA TYR A 26 22.72 -65.82 -19.12
C TYR A 26 22.30 -65.36 -20.50
N THR A 27 22.61 -66.19 -21.49
CA THR A 27 22.09 -66.19 -22.86
C THR A 27 20.73 -66.88 -22.85
N SER A 28 19.68 -66.19 -23.26
CA SER A 28 18.58 -66.80 -24.02
C SER A 28 17.54 -65.79 -24.46
N ARG A 29 17.12 -65.92 -25.66
CA ARG A 29 16.16 -65.23 -26.47
C ARG A 29 14.79 -65.12 -25.81
N LEU A 30 14.23 -63.94 -25.65
CA LEU A 30 12.79 -63.75 -25.62
C LEU A 30 12.50 -62.37 -26.19
N LEU A 31 11.93 -62.39 -27.39
CA LEU A 31 11.28 -61.25 -27.99
C LEU A 31 10.03 -60.89 -27.14
N GLY A 32 10.14 -59.89 -26.29
CA GLY A 32 9.02 -59.35 -25.53
C GLY A 32 8.70 -57.95 -26.02
N ALA A 33 7.53 -57.76 -26.59
CA ALA A 33 7.02 -56.48 -27.07
C ALA A 33 6.94 -55.49 -25.90
N LEU A 34 7.82 -54.48 -25.90
CA LEU A 34 7.70 -53.32 -25.02
C LEU A 34 6.57 -52.43 -25.56
N LEU A 35 5.36 -52.66 -25.06
CA LEU A 35 4.27 -51.67 -25.19
C LEU A 35 4.63 -50.51 -24.29
N ALA A 36 5.29 -49.49 -24.84
CA ALA A 36 5.48 -48.23 -24.17
C ALA A 36 4.09 -47.57 -23.95
N LEU A 37 3.57 -47.72 -22.75
CA LEU A 37 2.44 -46.92 -22.30
C LEU A 37 2.88 -45.45 -22.34
N PHE A 38 2.59 -44.78 -23.47
CA PHE A 38 2.63 -43.32 -23.58
C PHE A 38 1.47 -42.81 -22.71
N VAL A 39 1.71 -42.58 -21.42
CA VAL A 39 0.83 -41.80 -20.59
C VAL A 39 1.03 -40.37 -21.10
N PRO A 40 0.03 -39.73 -21.74
CA PRO A 40 0.17 -38.36 -22.09
C PRO A 40 0.32 -37.57 -20.76
N PHE A 41 1.51 -37.05 -20.51
CA PHE A 41 1.68 -35.99 -19.52
C PHE A 41 0.88 -34.80 -20.07
N THR A 42 -0.40 -34.73 -19.69
CA THR A 42 -1.13 -33.48 -19.81
C THR A 42 -0.43 -32.50 -18.87
N VAL A 43 0.47 -31.73 -19.44
CA VAL A 43 0.93 -30.47 -18.81
C VAL A 43 -0.35 -29.65 -18.66
N PHE A 44 -0.96 -29.72 -17.49
CA PHE A 44 -1.96 -28.75 -17.11
C PHE A 44 -1.23 -27.40 -17.18
N ALA A 45 -1.50 -26.63 -18.24
CA ALA A 45 -1.11 -25.24 -18.29
C ALA A 45 -1.67 -24.64 -17.00
N GLN A 46 -0.78 -24.36 -16.05
CA GLN A 46 -1.18 -23.80 -14.75
C GLN A 46 -1.79 -22.45 -15.07
N ASN A 47 -3.12 -22.37 -15.02
CA ASN A 47 -3.85 -21.15 -15.32
C ASN A 47 -3.36 -20.10 -14.33
N ARG A 48 -2.74 -19.04 -14.84
CA ARG A 48 -2.21 -17.94 -14.01
C ARG A 48 -3.40 -17.24 -13.37
N PRO A 49 -3.46 -17.11 -12.03
CA PRO A 49 -4.54 -16.38 -11.38
C PRO A 49 -4.72 -14.99 -11.99
N ARG A 50 -5.93 -14.65 -12.39
CA ARG A 50 -6.30 -13.33 -12.89
C ARG A 50 -6.79 -12.49 -11.73
N ILE A 51 -6.00 -11.47 -11.35
CA ILE A 51 -6.28 -10.58 -10.23
C ILE A 51 -6.58 -9.18 -10.79
N VAL A 52 -7.72 -8.63 -10.44
CA VAL A 52 -8.05 -7.24 -10.78
C VAL A 52 -7.86 -6.37 -9.54
N MET A 53 -7.18 -5.24 -9.67
CA MET A 53 -7.01 -4.24 -8.62
C MET A 53 -7.70 -2.96 -9.06
N VAL A 54 -8.72 -2.52 -8.31
CA VAL A 54 -9.45 -1.28 -8.55
C VAL A 54 -9.21 -0.33 -7.40
N THR A 55 -8.63 0.84 -7.67
CA THR A 55 -8.29 1.83 -6.65
C THR A 55 -8.88 3.20 -6.98
N HIS A 56 -8.96 4.08 -5.97
CA HIS A 56 -9.36 5.49 -6.18
C HIS A 56 -8.19 6.38 -6.64
N GLY A 57 -7.06 5.77 -7.02
CA GLY A 57 -5.89 6.49 -7.53
C GLY A 57 -6.22 7.32 -8.75
N GLN A 58 -5.48 8.40 -8.92
CA GLN A 58 -5.62 9.31 -10.06
C GLN A 58 -4.38 9.23 -10.94
N VAL A 59 -4.53 9.60 -12.20
CA VAL A 59 -3.39 9.69 -13.12
C VAL A 59 -2.41 10.75 -12.61
N GLY A 60 -1.15 10.36 -12.45
CA GLY A 60 -0.08 11.25 -11.97
C GLY A 60 0.08 11.32 -10.45
N ASP A 61 -0.71 10.58 -9.68
CA ASP A 61 -0.53 10.49 -8.23
C ASP A 61 0.67 9.59 -7.88
N PRO A 62 1.73 10.14 -7.24
CA PRO A 62 2.94 9.41 -6.91
C PRO A 62 2.70 8.28 -5.90
N PHE A 63 1.73 8.42 -5.00
CA PHE A 63 1.37 7.38 -4.03
C PHE A 63 0.91 6.10 -4.76
N TRP A 64 -0.06 6.24 -5.67
CA TRP A 64 -0.64 5.11 -6.39
C TRP A 64 0.32 4.50 -7.42
N ALA A 65 1.27 5.27 -7.95
CA ALA A 65 2.35 4.75 -8.78
C ALA A 65 3.22 3.74 -8.00
N VAL A 66 3.53 4.03 -6.72
CA VAL A 66 4.29 3.11 -5.86
C VAL A 66 3.47 1.87 -5.48
N VAL A 67 2.17 2.03 -5.17
CA VAL A 67 1.25 0.89 -4.93
C VAL A 67 1.22 -0.03 -6.15
N ARG A 68 1.05 0.54 -7.35
CA ARG A 68 1.05 -0.23 -8.61
C ARG A 68 2.35 -0.99 -8.82
N THR A 69 3.52 -0.36 -8.57
CA THR A 69 4.82 -1.02 -8.69
C THR A 69 4.94 -2.23 -7.74
N GLY A 70 4.43 -2.10 -6.51
CA GLY A 70 4.33 -3.20 -5.55
C GLY A 70 3.43 -4.34 -6.04
N ALA A 71 2.25 -4.00 -6.56
CA ALA A 71 1.31 -4.97 -7.11
C ALA A 71 1.90 -5.74 -8.31
N GLU A 72 2.59 -5.05 -9.21
CA GLU A 72 3.29 -5.66 -10.36
C GLU A 72 4.43 -6.58 -9.90
N ALA A 73 5.14 -6.24 -8.81
CA ALA A 73 6.16 -7.12 -8.22
C ALA A 73 5.52 -8.41 -7.66
N GLY A 74 4.43 -8.29 -6.90
CA GLY A 74 3.68 -9.44 -6.38
C GLY A 74 3.11 -10.33 -7.50
N SER A 75 2.65 -9.72 -8.60
CA SER A 75 2.17 -10.43 -9.79
C SER A 75 3.27 -11.26 -10.46
N ARG A 76 4.48 -10.70 -10.59
CA ARG A 76 5.63 -11.46 -11.12
C ARG A 76 6.01 -12.64 -10.24
N GLU A 77 6.06 -12.43 -8.92
CA GLU A 77 6.45 -13.48 -7.97
C GLU A 77 5.43 -14.61 -7.89
N THR A 78 4.15 -14.29 -7.94
CA THR A 78 3.07 -15.30 -7.91
C THR A 78 2.69 -15.80 -9.30
N GLU A 79 3.37 -15.36 -10.37
CA GLU A 79 3.00 -15.69 -11.75
C GLU A 79 1.51 -15.45 -12.03
N SER A 80 0.91 -14.41 -11.47
CA SER A 80 -0.47 -14.02 -11.71
C SER A 80 -0.58 -13.00 -12.85
N ASN A 81 -1.77 -12.86 -13.40
CA ASN A 81 -2.11 -11.81 -14.37
C ASN A 81 -2.79 -10.68 -13.60
N LEU A 82 -2.09 -9.56 -13.43
CA LEU A 82 -2.61 -8.39 -12.75
C LEU A 82 -3.20 -7.38 -13.74
N GLU A 83 -4.44 -6.96 -13.48
CA GLU A 83 -5.08 -5.84 -14.15
C GLU A 83 -5.27 -4.70 -13.12
N TYR A 84 -4.58 -3.58 -13.31
CA TYR A 84 -4.71 -2.41 -12.46
C TYR A 84 -5.63 -1.38 -13.12
N GLN A 85 -6.69 -0.97 -12.41
CA GLN A 85 -7.70 -0.04 -12.88
C GLN A 85 -7.92 1.08 -11.86
N SER A 86 -8.11 2.30 -12.36
CA SER A 86 -8.49 3.45 -11.55
C SER A 86 -9.18 4.50 -12.43
N PRO A 87 -10.07 5.32 -11.87
CA PRO A 87 -10.64 6.44 -12.62
C PRO A 87 -9.56 7.49 -12.91
N PRO A 88 -9.70 8.29 -13.97
CA PRO A 88 -8.72 9.33 -14.32
C PRO A 88 -8.64 10.47 -13.29
N HIS A 89 -9.70 10.67 -12.52
CA HIS A 89 -9.83 11.65 -11.44
C HIS A 89 -10.41 10.98 -10.20
N PHE A 90 -10.37 11.64 -9.05
CA PHE A 90 -11.04 11.16 -7.84
C PHE A 90 -12.56 11.17 -8.05
N ASP A 91 -13.07 10.07 -8.59
CA ASP A 91 -14.49 9.85 -8.94
C ASP A 91 -14.92 8.46 -8.46
N LEU A 92 -15.64 8.44 -7.34
CA LEU A 92 -16.05 7.20 -6.69
C LEU A 92 -17.21 6.52 -7.40
N VAL A 93 -18.01 7.25 -8.17
CA VAL A 93 -19.07 6.66 -9.02
C VAL A 93 -18.43 5.93 -10.20
N ALA A 94 -17.47 6.56 -10.88
CA ALA A 94 -16.68 5.88 -11.89
C ALA A 94 -15.94 4.65 -11.34
N MET A 95 -15.39 4.74 -10.12
CA MET A 95 -14.75 3.60 -9.45
C MET A 95 -15.74 2.47 -9.17
N SER A 96 -16.98 2.76 -8.74
CA SER A 96 -17.99 1.70 -8.52
C SER A 96 -18.32 0.94 -9.82
N HIS A 97 -18.40 1.64 -10.95
CA HIS A 97 -18.57 1.01 -12.25
C HIS A 97 -17.38 0.12 -12.64
N LEU A 98 -16.14 0.54 -12.37
CA LEU A 98 -14.97 -0.31 -12.59
C LEU A 98 -15.00 -1.59 -11.73
N ILE A 99 -15.49 -1.52 -10.48
CA ILE A 99 -15.68 -2.70 -9.63
C ILE A 99 -16.76 -3.63 -10.21
N ASP A 100 -17.87 -3.07 -10.71
CA ASP A 100 -18.95 -3.85 -11.33
C ASP A 100 -18.48 -4.53 -12.63
N GLU A 101 -17.74 -3.83 -13.49
CA GLU A 101 -17.12 -4.37 -14.69
C GLU A 101 -16.10 -5.47 -14.37
N ALA A 102 -15.24 -5.22 -13.37
CA ALA A 102 -14.30 -6.23 -12.88
C ALA A 102 -15.06 -7.49 -12.42
N THR A 103 -16.13 -7.32 -11.63
CA THR A 103 -16.97 -8.43 -11.14
C THR A 103 -17.61 -9.21 -12.29
N ALA A 104 -18.18 -8.51 -13.28
CA ALA A 104 -18.80 -9.11 -14.44
C ALA A 104 -17.81 -9.91 -15.31
N SER A 105 -16.54 -9.50 -15.31
CA SER A 105 -15.44 -10.20 -16.01
C SER A 105 -14.98 -11.49 -15.32
N LYS A 106 -15.49 -11.79 -14.12
CA LYS A 106 -15.20 -12.98 -13.30
C LYS A 106 -13.70 -13.23 -13.10
N PRO A 107 -12.96 -12.31 -12.45
CA PRO A 107 -11.57 -12.56 -12.09
C PRO A 107 -11.49 -13.65 -11.00
N ASP A 108 -10.31 -14.25 -10.84
CA ASP A 108 -10.07 -15.20 -9.75
C ASP A 108 -9.98 -14.50 -8.39
N ALA A 109 -9.67 -13.20 -8.36
CA ALA A 109 -9.62 -12.38 -7.15
C ALA A 109 -9.72 -10.88 -7.45
N LEU A 110 -10.14 -10.10 -6.46
CA LEU A 110 -10.30 -8.64 -6.56
C LEU A 110 -9.60 -7.94 -5.39
N ILE A 111 -8.92 -6.84 -5.69
CA ILE A 111 -8.33 -5.93 -4.71
C ILE A 111 -9.00 -4.57 -4.87
N VAL A 112 -9.43 -3.94 -3.76
CA VAL A 112 -10.13 -2.65 -3.80
C VAL A 112 -9.63 -1.72 -2.70
N SER A 113 -9.62 -0.42 -2.95
CA SER A 113 -9.62 0.59 -1.89
C SER A 113 -11.05 1.04 -1.59
N ILE A 114 -11.33 1.49 -0.35
CA ILE A 114 -12.70 1.82 0.07
C ILE A 114 -12.75 3.24 0.68
N PRO A 115 -12.54 4.30 -0.13
CA PRO A 115 -12.59 5.66 0.37
C PRO A 115 -13.99 6.11 0.82
N ASP A 116 -15.06 5.51 0.27
CA ASP A 116 -16.43 5.74 0.70
C ASP A 116 -17.26 4.46 0.61
N VAL A 117 -17.75 4.00 1.75
CA VAL A 117 -18.56 2.78 1.84
C VAL A 117 -19.98 2.95 1.31
N ALA A 118 -20.53 4.17 1.35
CA ALA A 118 -21.89 4.42 0.87
C ALA A 118 -21.95 4.30 -0.66
N ILE A 119 -20.90 4.72 -1.35
CA ILE A 119 -20.80 4.66 -2.83
C ILE A 119 -20.34 3.27 -3.29
N LEU A 120 -19.27 2.72 -2.68
CA LEU A 120 -18.60 1.51 -3.20
C LEU A 120 -19.11 0.20 -2.58
N GLY A 121 -19.79 0.28 -1.44
CA GLY A 121 -20.14 -0.90 -0.65
C GLY A 121 -21.03 -1.89 -1.35
N GLN A 122 -21.96 -1.44 -2.23
CA GLN A 122 -22.85 -2.31 -2.97
C GLN A 122 -22.09 -3.13 -4.03
N SER A 123 -21.23 -2.50 -4.80
CA SER A 123 -20.40 -3.16 -5.83
C SER A 123 -19.43 -4.17 -5.20
N ILE A 124 -18.81 -3.83 -4.06
CA ILE A 124 -17.92 -4.76 -3.34
C ILE A 124 -18.69 -5.97 -2.81
N LYS A 125 -19.86 -5.76 -2.19
CA LYS A 125 -20.73 -6.87 -1.73
C LYS A 125 -21.18 -7.76 -2.88
N ALA A 126 -21.48 -7.19 -4.05
CA ALA A 126 -21.82 -7.96 -5.24
C ALA A 126 -20.68 -8.86 -5.70
N ALA A 127 -19.44 -8.36 -5.70
CA ALA A 127 -18.26 -9.16 -6.01
C ALA A 127 -18.07 -10.33 -5.01
N VAL A 128 -18.20 -10.07 -3.72
CA VAL A 128 -18.14 -11.10 -2.67
C VAL A 128 -19.26 -12.12 -2.82
N ALA A 129 -20.49 -11.68 -3.09
CA ALA A 129 -21.65 -12.57 -3.31
C ALA A 129 -21.50 -13.42 -4.59
N ALA A 130 -20.76 -12.95 -5.59
CA ALA A 130 -20.39 -13.73 -6.77
C ALA A 130 -19.31 -14.79 -6.49
N GLY A 131 -18.82 -14.90 -5.24
CA GLY A 131 -17.78 -15.85 -4.83
C GLY A 131 -16.35 -15.40 -5.15
N ILE A 132 -16.15 -14.14 -5.55
CA ILE A 132 -14.82 -13.59 -5.81
C ILE A 132 -14.17 -13.24 -4.47
N PRO A 133 -12.98 -13.78 -4.13
CA PRO A 133 -12.23 -13.38 -2.95
C PRO A 133 -11.75 -11.92 -3.08
N VAL A 134 -12.06 -11.10 -2.07
CA VAL A 134 -11.75 -9.66 -2.08
C VAL A 134 -10.79 -9.33 -0.93
N ILE A 135 -9.72 -8.59 -1.23
CA ILE A 135 -8.87 -7.93 -0.22
C ILE A 135 -9.03 -6.42 -0.38
N SER A 136 -9.25 -5.70 0.74
CA SER A 136 -9.25 -4.24 0.71
C SER A 136 -7.89 -3.68 1.12
N ILE A 137 -7.55 -2.51 0.54
CA ILE A 137 -6.29 -1.81 0.81
C ILE A 137 -6.51 -0.34 1.11
N ASN A 138 -5.54 0.28 1.75
CA ASN A 138 -5.44 1.72 1.98
C ASN A 138 -6.61 2.28 2.81
N SER A 139 -7.65 2.81 2.19
CA SER A 139 -8.82 3.38 2.88
C SER A 139 -9.88 2.31 3.16
N GLY A 140 -10.68 2.51 4.23
CA GLY A 140 -11.88 1.72 4.50
C GLY A 140 -11.68 0.55 5.45
N LEU A 141 -10.67 0.56 6.30
CA LEU A 141 -10.39 -0.49 7.29
C LEU A 141 -11.65 -0.91 8.06
N ALA A 142 -12.41 0.05 8.59
CA ALA A 142 -13.61 -0.24 9.39
C ALA A 142 -14.74 -0.93 8.59
N ALA A 143 -14.81 -0.70 7.28
CA ALA A 143 -15.83 -1.27 6.41
C ALA A 143 -15.45 -2.64 5.83
N SER A 144 -14.16 -2.95 5.73
CA SER A 144 -13.62 -4.13 5.05
C SER A 144 -14.35 -5.43 5.45
N LYS A 145 -14.36 -5.75 6.74
CA LYS A 145 -14.98 -6.97 7.27
C LYS A 145 -16.48 -7.02 7.04
N GLN A 146 -17.18 -5.88 7.19
CA GLN A 146 -18.64 -5.78 7.02
C GLN A 146 -19.05 -5.97 5.54
N LEU A 147 -18.15 -5.68 4.61
CA LEU A 147 -18.36 -5.90 3.19
C LEU A 147 -18.01 -7.32 2.74
N GLY A 148 -17.45 -8.15 3.63
CA GLY A 148 -17.07 -9.52 3.36
C GLY A 148 -15.67 -9.68 2.73
N CYS A 149 -14.82 -8.66 2.80
CA CYS A 149 -13.43 -8.79 2.39
C CYS A 149 -12.69 -9.79 3.30
N LEU A 150 -11.74 -10.54 2.75
CA LEU A 150 -10.93 -11.52 3.47
C LEU A 150 -10.04 -10.84 4.52
N MET A 151 -9.49 -9.67 4.18
CA MET A 151 -8.67 -8.84 5.06
C MET A 151 -8.57 -7.40 4.54
N HIS A 152 -8.04 -6.53 5.41
CA HIS A 152 -7.59 -5.19 5.05
C HIS A 152 -6.08 -5.07 5.18
N ILE A 153 -5.43 -4.41 4.21
CA ILE A 153 -4.00 -4.11 4.24
C ILE A 153 -3.82 -2.60 4.12
N GLY A 154 -3.38 -1.95 5.20
CA GLY A 154 -3.27 -0.49 5.24
C GLY A 154 -2.69 0.00 6.55
N GLN A 155 -2.93 1.27 6.86
CA GLN A 155 -2.57 1.83 8.17
C GLN A 155 -3.82 2.18 8.99
N GLU A 156 -3.65 2.39 10.28
CA GLU A 156 -4.64 3.01 11.13
C GLU A 156 -4.57 4.54 10.98
N ASP A 157 -5.41 5.09 10.08
CA ASP A 157 -5.34 6.50 9.68
C ASP A 157 -5.62 7.48 10.83
N GLU A 158 -6.55 7.15 11.74
CA GLU A 158 -6.85 8.00 12.89
C GLU A 158 -5.67 8.05 13.87
N GLU A 159 -5.04 6.91 14.15
CA GLU A 159 -3.84 6.85 14.99
C GLU A 159 -2.64 7.55 14.34
N ALA A 160 -2.48 7.41 13.02
CA ALA A 160 -1.47 8.13 12.26
C ALA A 160 -1.67 9.64 12.37
N GLY A 161 -2.92 10.11 12.20
CA GLY A 161 -3.30 11.50 12.41
C GLY A 161 -3.01 11.99 13.83
N ARG A 162 -3.40 11.20 14.84
CA ARG A 162 -3.18 11.54 16.25
C ARG A 162 -1.69 11.72 16.57
N LYS A 163 -0.85 10.82 16.09
CA LYS A 163 0.61 10.93 16.25
C LYS A 163 1.19 12.14 15.50
N ALA A 164 0.68 12.46 14.30
CA ALA A 164 1.07 13.67 13.58
C ALA A 164 0.75 14.93 14.39
N GLY A 165 -0.48 15.03 14.92
CA GLY A 165 -0.90 16.14 15.75
C GLY A 165 -0.03 16.33 16.99
N GLN A 166 0.28 15.24 17.71
CA GLN A 166 1.18 15.26 18.86
C GLN A 166 2.59 15.75 18.50
N ARG A 167 3.14 15.32 17.34
CA ARG A 167 4.46 15.76 16.90
C ARG A 167 4.48 17.24 16.51
N MET A 168 3.49 17.72 15.76
CA MET A 168 3.40 19.13 15.40
C MET A 168 3.25 20.02 16.65
N LYS A 169 2.42 19.58 17.60
CA LYS A 169 2.30 20.25 18.91
C LYS A 169 3.63 20.29 19.66
N ALA A 170 4.34 19.15 19.75
CA ALA A 170 5.65 19.07 20.39
C ALA A 170 6.71 19.92 19.67
N ALA A 171 6.58 20.10 18.35
CA ALA A 171 7.39 21.01 17.57
C ALA A 171 7.08 22.51 17.83
N GLY A 172 6.07 22.84 18.63
CA GLY A 172 5.70 24.19 19.00
C GLY A 172 4.69 24.87 18.09
N VAL A 173 4.07 24.13 17.16
CA VAL A 173 3.00 24.62 16.30
C VAL A 173 1.75 24.93 17.14
N ARG A 174 1.06 26.03 16.83
CA ARG A 174 -0.20 26.45 17.45
C ARG A 174 -1.35 26.56 16.47
N ASP A 175 -1.08 27.05 15.27
CA ASP A 175 -2.07 27.27 14.22
C ASP A 175 -1.74 26.41 13.01
N ALA A 176 -2.39 25.21 12.95
CA ALA A 176 -2.15 24.22 11.91
C ALA A 176 -3.15 24.34 10.76
N LEU A 177 -2.64 24.37 9.53
CA LEU A 177 -3.40 24.27 8.29
C LEU A 177 -3.25 22.88 7.70
N ILE A 178 -4.31 22.09 7.65
CA ILE A 178 -4.34 20.78 7.02
C ILE A 178 -4.77 20.93 5.56
N LEU A 179 -4.00 20.35 4.64
CA LEU A 179 -4.28 20.38 3.21
C LEU A 179 -4.88 19.04 2.79
N ASN A 180 -6.15 19.06 2.35
CA ASN A 180 -6.90 17.86 1.95
C ASN A 180 -7.11 17.83 0.43
N GLN A 181 -6.42 16.92 -0.28
CA GLN A 181 -6.50 16.78 -1.73
C GLN A 181 -7.63 15.85 -2.22
N GLU A 182 -8.29 15.12 -1.30
CA GLU A 182 -9.37 14.17 -1.61
C GLU A 182 -10.52 14.31 -0.61
N VAL A 183 -11.29 15.35 -0.77
CA VAL A 183 -12.48 15.60 0.06
C VAL A 183 -13.49 14.45 -0.12
N GLY A 184 -13.92 13.85 0.98
CA GLY A 184 -14.81 12.69 1.00
C GLY A 184 -14.10 11.34 1.04
N ASN A 185 -12.76 11.32 1.10
CA ASN A 185 -12.01 10.10 1.40
C ASN A 185 -11.98 9.86 2.92
N VAL A 186 -12.62 8.77 3.37
CA VAL A 186 -12.72 8.42 4.79
C VAL A 186 -11.34 8.26 5.47
N GLY A 187 -10.32 7.79 4.75
CA GLY A 187 -8.95 7.68 5.29
C GLY A 187 -8.38 9.04 5.64
N LEU A 188 -8.55 10.04 4.75
CA LEU A 188 -8.09 11.40 5.00
C LEU A 188 -8.91 12.09 6.11
N ASP A 189 -10.22 11.85 6.18
CA ASP A 189 -11.07 12.36 7.26
C ASP A 189 -10.66 11.78 8.63
N LEU A 190 -10.25 10.50 8.66
CA LEU A 190 -9.68 9.87 9.86
C LEU A 190 -8.36 10.50 10.27
N ARG A 191 -7.45 10.79 9.32
CA ARG A 191 -6.20 11.53 9.59
C ARG A 191 -6.48 12.90 10.18
N ILE A 192 -7.44 13.65 9.62
CA ILE A 192 -7.86 14.97 10.13
C ILE A 192 -8.41 14.86 11.54
N ARG A 193 -9.30 13.87 11.79
CA ARG A 193 -9.90 13.66 13.11
C ARG A 193 -8.82 13.31 14.14
N GLY A 194 -7.96 12.36 13.82
CA GLY A 194 -6.85 11.98 14.69
C GLY A 194 -5.89 13.15 14.95
N PHE A 195 -5.55 13.93 13.91
CA PHE A 195 -4.69 15.10 14.07
C PHE A 195 -5.28 16.09 15.07
N LYS A 196 -6.56 16.43 14.94
CA LYS A 196 -7.26 17.33 15.88
C LYS A 196 -7.17 16.80 17.31
N GLN A 197 -7.41 15.49 17.52
CA GLN A 197 -7.29 14.87 18.86
C GLN A 197 -5.86 14.96 19.41
N GLY A 198 -4.84 14.66 18.61
CA GLY A 198 -3.45 14.74 19.04
C GLY A 198 -2.89 16.14 19.23
N PHE A 199 -3.50 17.12 18.55
CA PHE A 199 -3.10 18.53 18.56
C PHE A 199 -3.86 19.38 19.58
N GLU A 200 -4.95 18.83 20.14
CA GLU A 200 -5.84 19.54 21.06
C GLU A 200 -5.10 20.24 22.21
N GLY A 201 -5.53 21.47 22.53
CA GLY A 201 -4.98 22.28 23.62
C GLY A 201 -5.54 23.70 23.63
N PRO A 202 -5.39 24.45 24.74
CA PRO A 202 -6.04 25.77 24.95
C PRO A 202 -5.47 26.79 24.00
N PHE A 203 -4.68 26.76 23.15
CA PHE A 203 -4.15 27.75 22.19
C PHE A 203 -3.71 27.06 20.89
N HIS A 204 -4.43 25.97 20.54
CA HIS A 204 -4.15 25.23 19.32
C HIS A 204 -5.38 25.30 18.41
N HIS A 205 -5.18 25.74 17.19
CA HIS A 205 -6.22 25.88 16.18
C HIS A 205 -5.89 25.03 14.97
N VAL A 206 -6.92 24.44 14.36
CA VAL A 206 -6.79 23.59 13.18
C VAL A 206 -7.79 24.05 12.13
N GLN A 207 -7.30 24.44 10.98
CA GLN A 207 -8.09 24.70 9.78
C GLN A 207 -7.83 23.61 8.72
N VAL A 208 -8.81 23.38 7.87
CA VAL A 208 -8.68 22.43 6.75
C VAL A 208 -8.93 23.20 5.46
N LEU A 209 -7.97 23.16 4.57
CA LEU A 209 -8.05 23.76 3.24
C LEU A 209 -8.16 22.64 2.19
N PRO A 210 -9.27 22.56 1.44
CA PRO A 210 -9.36 21.74 0.26
C PRO A 210 -8.33 22.17 -0.80
N VAL A 211 -7.56 21.22 -1.30
CA VAL A 211 -6.60 21.42 -2.39
C VAL A 211 -6.83 20.38 -3.48
N THR A 212 -6.01 20.35 -4.51
CA THR A 212 -6.13 19.37 -5.61
C THR A 212 -4.77 18.73 -5.90
N ILE A 213 -4.75 17.66 -6.68
CA ILE A 213 -3.49 17.06 -7.14
C ILE A 213 -2.75 17.94 -8.18
N ASN A 214 -3.40 18.98 -8.70
CA ASN A 214 -2.74 19.96 -9.59
C ASN A 214 -1.90 20.91 -8.74
N PRO A 215 -0.56 20.86 -8.82
CA PRO A 215 0.31 21.64 -7.94
C PRO A 215 0.11 23.15 -8.09
N GLY A 216 -0.10 23.67 -9.31
CA GLY A 216 -0.32 25.10 -9.54
C GLY A 216 -1.60 25.62 -8.87
N LYS A 217 -2.70 24.88 -8.97
CA LYS A 217 -3.96 25.24 -8.29
C LYS A 217 -3.80 25.21 -6.79
N SER A 218 -3.12 24.20 -6.26
CA SER A 218 -2.86 24.08 -4.82
C SER A 218 -1.95 25.20 -4.31
N GLN A 219 -0.91 25.57 -5.06
CA GLN A 219 -0.05 26.72 -4.70
C GLN A 219 -0.83 28.03 -4.61
N VAL A 220 -1.75 28.29 -5.55
CA VAL A 220 -2.61 29.48 -5.50
C VAL A 220 -3.47 29.45 -4.24
N ALA A 221 -4.21 28.37 -3.99
CA ALA A 221 -5.09 28.26 -2.82
C ALA A 221 -4.32 28.40 -1.50
N ILE A 222 -3.15 27.79 -1.37
CA ILE A 222 -2.30 27.88 -0.18
C ILE A 222 -1.76 29.31 -0.01
N THR A 223 -1.34 29.97 -1.11
CA THR A 223 -0.80 31.33 -1.07
C THR A 223 -1.88 32.32 -0.60
N ASP A 224 -3.07 32.22 -1.21
CA ASP A 224 -4.21 33.10 -0.86
C ASP A 224 -4.62 32.93 0.61
N TYR A 225 -4.65 31.69 1.09
CA TYR A 225 -4.94 31.38 2.49
C TYR A 225 -3.91 32.02 3.43
N LEU A 226 -2.60 31.80 3.19
CA LEU A 226 -1.51 32.30 4.03
C LEU A 226 -1.34 33.83 3.97
N GLN A 227 -1.90 34.50 2.98
CA GLN A 227 -2.00 35.96 2.91
C GLN A 227 -3.16 36.49 3.74
N THR A 228 -4.26 35.76 3.82
CA THR A 228 -5.46 36.11 4.58
C THR A 228 -5.30 35.78 6.06
N ASP A 229 -4.70 34.66 6.39
CA ASP A 229 -4.42 34.22 7.75
C ASP A 229 -2.91 34.12 7.99
N SER A 230 -2.35 35.20 8.59
CA SER A 230 -0.92 35.27 8.91
C SER A 230 -0.52 34.50 10.17
N GLY A 231 -1.47 33.92 10.91
CA GLY A 231 -1.25 33.20 12.16
C GLY A 231 -0.73 31.77 11.95
N VAL A 232 -0.96 31.17 10.76
CA VAL A 232 -0.52 29.82 10.46
C VAL A 232 0.99 29.65 10.66
N ASP A 233 1.36 28.74 11.56
CA ASP A 233 2.74 28.37 11.87
C ASP A 233 3.05 26.86 11.60
N GLY A 234 2.02 26.09 11.20
CA GLY A 234 2.17 24.70 10.79
C GLY A 234 1.32 24.33 9.57
N ILE A 235 1.87 23.51 8.66
CA ILE A 235 1.13 22.96 7.52
C ILE A 235 1.26 21.43 7.54
N VAL A 236 0.14 20.75 7.31
CA VAL A 236 0.03 19.30 7.27
C VAL A 236 -0.50 18.89 5.90
N GLY A 237 0.34 18.35 5.04
CA GLY A 237 -0.09 17.72 3.79
C GLY A 237 -0.59 16.29 4.04
N LEU A 238 -1.83 16.00 3.67
CA LEU A 238 -2.37 14.64 3.82
C LEU A 238 -1.84 13.63 2.79
N GLY A 239 -0.94 14.07 1.94
CA GLY A 239 -0.17 13.32 0.96
C GLY A 239 0.88 14.19 0.27
N PRO A 240 1.79 13.61 -0.54
CA PRO A 240 2.82 14.37 -1.23
C PRO A 240 2.25 15.45 -2.17
N THR A 241 1.15 15.15 -2.86
CA THR A 241 0.49 16.10 -3.77
C THR A 241 -0.05 17.35 -3.09
N ALA A 242 -0.25 17.31 -1.75
CA ALA A 242 -0.61 18.44 -0.94
C ALA A 242 0.62 19.11 -0.28
N ALA A 243 1.58 18.31 0.20
CA ALA A 243 2.75 18.81 0.93
C ALA A 243 3.80 19.48 0.02
N GLU A 244 4.04 18.94 -1.19
CA GLU A 244 5.03 19.48 -2.12
C GLU A 244 4.71 20.91 -2.56
N PRO A 245 3.47 21.23 -3.02
CA PRO A 245 3.11 22.61 -3.30
C PRO A 245 3.22 23.55 -2.09
N ALA A 246 2.94 23.03 -0.89
CA ALA A 246 3.08 23.83 0.34
C ALA A 246 4.54 24.20 0.64
N LEU A 247 5.48 23.25 0.46
CA LEU A 247 6.91 23.52 0.62
C LEU A 247 7.41 24.62 -0.32
N GLU A 248 6.95 24.59 -1.58
CA GLU A 248 7.30 25.62 -2.58
C GLU A 248 6.70 26.99 -2.21
N VAL A 249 5.45 27.01 -1.73
CA VAL A 249 4.80 28.27 -1.28
C VAL A 249 5.52 28.84 -0.06
N VAL A 250 5.81 28.01 0.95
CA VAL A 250 6.53 28.42 2.16
C VAL A 250 7.91 29.02 1.82
N GLU A 251 8.64 28.40 0.87
CA GLU A 251 9.92 28.91 0.40
C GLU A 251 9.77 30.25 -0.34
N ARG A 252 8.85 30.33 -1.30
CA ARG A 252 8.58 31.54 -2.08
C ARG A 252 8.16 32.75 -1.21
N LEU A 253 7.45 32.47 -0.14
CA LEU A 253 7.03 33.52 0.84
C LEU A 253 8.13 33.86 1.86
N GLY A 254 9.30 33.22 1.83
CA GLY A 254 10.37 33.41 2.79
C GLY A 254 10.01 33.00 4.22
N LYS A 255 9.11 32.01 4.37
CA LYS A 255 8.60 31.56 5.66
C LYS A 255 9.23 30.22 6.11
N VAL A 256 10.30 29.76 5.45
CA VAL A 256 11.04 28.55 5.86
C VAL A 256 11.56 28.73 7.29
N GLY A 257 11.35 27.70 8.15
CA GLY A 257 11.68 27.74 9.57
C GLY A 257 10.65 28.49 10.44
N ARG A 258 9.79 29.35 9.87
CA ARG A 258 8.67 30.00 10.56
C ARG A 258 7.38 29.18 10.46
N ILE A 259 7.12 28.60 9.31
CA ILE A 259 6.03 27.64 9.10
C ILE A 259 6.65 26.26 9.03
N LYS A 260 6.28 25.40 9.97
CA LYS A 260 6.68 24.00 10.01
C LYS A 260 5.79 23.19 9.10
N VAL A 261 6.37 22.31 8.28
CA VAL A 261 5.61 21.48 7.34
C VAL A 261 5.81 20.00 7.70
N CYS A 262 4.76 19.22 7.65
CA CYS A 262 4.83 17.76 7.68
C CYS A 262 3.97 17.16 6.57
N SER A 263 4.22 15.88 6.26
CA SER A 263 3.51 15.16 5.22
C SER A 263 3.04 13.79 5.71
N PHE A 264 2.00 13.30 5.09
CA PHE A 264 1.79 11.86 4.96
C PHE A 264 2.44 11.41 3.66
N ASP A 265 2.89 10.15 3.66
CA ASP A 265 3.53 9.47 2.56
C ASP A 265 4.88 10.05 2.12
N THR A 266 5.64 9.26 1.41
CA THR A 266 6.93 9.63 0.88
C THR A 266 6.91 9.77 -0.63
N SER A 267 7.70 10.70 -1.13
CA SER A 267 8.07 10.85 -2.54
C SER A 267 9.54 11.26 -2.61
N PRO A 268 10.18 11.24 -3.77
CA PRO A 268 11.54 11.76 -3.90
C PRO A 268 11.70 13.21 -3.40
N ALA A 269 10.71 14.07 -3.66
CA ALA A 269 10.71 15.46 -3.21
C ALA A 269 10.54 15.58 -1.69
N ILE A 270 9.65 14.79 -1.08
CA ILE A 270 9.44 14.74 0.37
C ILE A 270 10.70 14.22 1.07
N LEU A 271 11.35 13.16 0.56
CA LEU A 271 12.60 12.65 1.13
C LEU A 271 13.74 13.67 1.01
N ALA A 272 13.84 14.38 -0.11
CA ALA A 272 14.81 15.47 -0.27
C ALA A 272 14.52 16.64 0.69
N ALA A 273 13.25 16.99 0.91
CA ALA A 273 12.85 18.03 1.86
C ALA A 273 13.22 17.64 3.30
N LEU A 274 13.04 16.37 3.70
CA LEU A 274 13.47 15.86 5.00
C LEU A 274 15.00 15.94 5.14
N ALA A 275 15.76 15.49 4.13
CA ALA A 275 17.21 15.51 4.14
C ALA A 275 17.79 16.94 4.25
N ASN A 276 17.06 17.93 3.75
CA ASN A 276 17.43 19.36 3.81
C ASN A 276 16.76 20.12 4.96
N HIS A 277 16.17 19.42 5.95
CA HIS A 277 15.48 20.00 7.11
C HIS A 277 14.37 21.02 6.76
N ARG A 278 13.72 20.85 5.60
CA ARG A 278 12.58 21.68 5.14
C ARG A 278 11.23 21.06 5.54
N LEU A 279 11.24 19.83 6.03
CA LEU A 279 10.08 19.09 6.50
C LEU A 279 10.37 18.51 7.88
N GLU A 280 9.45 18.62 8.82
CA GLU A 280 9.61 18.11 10.20
C GLU A 280 9.61 16.57 10.24
N PHE A 281 8.67 15.95 9.54
CA PHE A 281 8.56 14.50 9.38
C PHE A 281 7.59 14.17 8.23
N SER A 282 7.66 12.94 7.77
CA SER A 282 6.61 12.32 6.98
C SER A 282 6.15 11.01 7.63
N ILE A 283 4.89 10.66 7.46
CA ILE A 283 4.33 9.39 7.92
C ILE A 283 4.25 8.45 6.73
N ASP A 284 5.11 7.44 6.73
CA ASP A 284 5.13 6.40 5.71
C ASP A 284 4.17 5.28 6.10
N GLN A 285 3.25 4.97 5.22
CA GLN A 285 2.36 3.82 5.34
C GLN A 285 2.79 2.64 4.47
N GLN A 286 4.00 2.66 3.93
CA GLN A 286 4.60 1.60 3.11
C GLN A 286 3.71 1.22 1.92
N GLN A 287 3.39 2.19 1.08
CA GLN A 287 2.51 2.06 -0.07
C GLN A 287 2.89 0.91 -1.02
N TRP A 288 4.17 0.62 -1.16
CA TRP A 288 4.64 -0.51 -1.95
C TRP A 288 4.12 -1.85 -1.40
N LEU A 289 4.12 -2.03 -0.07
CA LEU A 289 3.57 -3.23 0.58
C LEU A 289 2.05 -3.33 0.42
N GLN A 290 1.34 -2.20 0.40
CA GLN A 290 -0.11 -2.19 0.16
C GLN A 290 -0.46 -2.68 -1.26
N GLY A 291 0.43 -2.55 -2.22
CA GLY A 291 0.30 -3.14 -3.54
C GLY A 291 0.74 -4.60 -3.58
N TYR A 292 1.90 -4.90 -3.02
CA TYR A 292 2.55 -6.20 -3.12
C TYR A 292 1.82 -7.31 -2.35
N LEU A 293 1.55 -7.08 -1.06
CA LEU A 293 1.01 -8.12 -0.18
C LEU A 293 -0.35 -8.68 -0.63
N PRO A 294 -1.35 -7.86 -1.04
CA PRO A 294 -2.64 -8.39 -1.44
C PRO A 294 -2.55 -9.28 -2.68
N VAL A 295 -1.66 -8.96 -3.62
CA VAL A 295 -1.43 -9.79 -4.82
C VAL A 295 -0.78 -11.11 -4.44
N VAL A 296 0.23 -11.10 -3.56
CA VAL A 296 0.88 -12.33 -3.06
C VAL A 296 -0.11 -13.21 -2.30
N PHE A 297 -0.92 -12.63 -1.42
CA PHE A 297 -1.90 -13.39 -0.64
C PHE A 297 -3.00 -13.99 -1.53
N LEU A 298 -3.56 -13.22 -2.45
CA LEU A 298 -4.60 -13.72 -3.35
C LEU A 298 -4.06 -14.72 -4.37
N GLY A 299 -2.86 -14.50 -4.90
CA GLY A 299 -2.20 -15.47 -5.79
C GLY A 299 -2.01 -16.83 -5.13
N ASN A 300 -1.58 -16.85 -3.85
CA ASN A 300 -1.45 -18.09 -3.08
C ASN A 300 -2.83 -18.68 -2.68
N TYR A 301 -3.79 -17.81 -2.36
CA TYR A 301 -5.15 -18.24 -2.02
C TYR A 301 -5.83 -18.95 -3.19
N VAL A 302 -5.77 -18.37 -4.38
CA VAL A 302 -6.37 -18.93 -5.59
C VAL A 302 -5.73 -20.26 -5.96
N ARG A 303 -4.39 -20.38 -5.83
CA ARG A 303 -3.66 -21.60 -6.21
C ARG A 303 -3.72 -22.72 -5.18
N TYR A 304 -3.63 -22.37 -3.90
CA TYR A 304 -3.36 -23.35 -2.84
C TYR A 304 -4.42 -23.33 -1.73
N GLY A 305 -5.38 -22.41 -1.79
CA GLY A 305 -6.33 -22.15 -0.68
C GLY A 305 -5.65 -21.59 0.57
N ALA A 306 -4.39 -21.13 0.46
CA ALA A 306 -3.59 -20.68 1.59
C ALA A 306 -3.69 -19.18 1.78
N ILE A 307 -4.12 -18.74 2.98
CA ILE A 307 -4.17 -17.32 3.36
C ILE A 307 -3.83 -17.16 4.84
N VAL A 308 -3.26 -16.04 5.19
CA VAL A 308 -2.97 -15.66 6.58
C VAL A 308 -4.30 -15.52 7.34
N GLN A 309 -4.39 -16.16 8.53
CA GLN A 309 -5.59 -16.12 9.37
C GLN A 309 -5.62 -14.83 10.22
N ASN A 310 -5.60 -13.68 9.53
CA ASN A 310 -5.70 -12.35 10.14
C ASN A 310 -6.48 -11.46 9.18
N ASP A 311 -7.49 -10.76 9.69
CA ASP A 311 -8.32 -9.86 8.90
C ASP A 311 -7.73 -8.44 8.75
N LEU A 312 -6.56 -8.19 9.36
CA LEU A 312 -5.87 -6.90 9.32
C LEU A 312 -4.35 -7.06 9.24
N ILE A 313 -3.73 -6.46 8.23
CA ILE A 313 -2.28 -6.29 8.11
C ILE A 313 -1.95 -4.79 8.12
N LEU A 314 -1.30 -4.34 9.19
CA LEU A 314 -0.88 -2.95 9.30
C LEU A 314 0.45 -2.73 8.58
N THR A 315 0.46 -1.77 7.66
CA THR A 315 1.65 -1.31 6.94
C THR A 315 2.20 0.02 7.48
N GLY A 316 1.53 0.63 8.44
CA GLY A 316 1.93 1.89 9.09
C GLY A 316 1.08 2.20 10.31
N PRO A 317 1.31 3.35 10.97
CA PRO A 317 2.21 4.44 10.59
C PRO A 317 3.67 4.24 10.99
N SER A 318 4.60 4.60 10.09
CA SER A 318 6.03 4.70 10.35
C SER A 318 6.52 6.14 10.13
N PHE A 319 7.40 6.65 10.97
CA PHE A 319 7.88 8.03 10.85
C PHE A 319 9.23 8.10 10.12
N VAL A 320 9.25 8.88 9.04
CA VAL A 320 10.47 9.31 8.38
C VAL A 320 10.79 10.75 8.83
N THR A 321 11.97 10.93 9.36
CA THR A 321 12.44 12.21 9.94
C THR A 321 13.81 12.57 9.35
N PRO A 322 14.30 13.81 9.53
CA PRO A 322 15.65 14.16 9.13
C PRO A 322 16.73 13.22 9.69
N ASP A 323 16.51 12.64 10.87
CA ASP A 323 17.48 11.75 11.53
C ASP A 323 17.60 10.38 10.86
N ASN A 324 16.52 9.87 10.22
CA ASN A 324 16.50 8.53 9.64
C ASN A 324 16.33 8.51 8.11
N VAL A 325 16.09 9.65 7.47
CA VAL A 325 15.81 9.75 6.02
C VAL A 325 16.91 9.16 5.15
N GLN A 326 18.18 9.32 5.52
CA GLN A 326 19.31 8.75 4.75
C GLN A 326 19.25 7.21 4.70
N LYS A 327 18.87 6.59 5.83
CA LYS A 327 18.66 5.14 5.88
C LYS A 327 17.50 4.71 4.99
N VAL A 328 16.39 5.45 5.01
CA VAL A 328 15.23 5.19 4.14
C VAL A 328 15.61 5.32 2.67
N MET A 329 16.30 6.40 2.29
CA MET A 329 16.78 6.61 0.92
C MET A 329 17.73 5.51 0.45
N THR A 330 18.63 5.04 1.34
CA THR A 330 19.54 3.94 1.03
C THR A 330 18.78 2.63 0.78
N LEU A 331 17.74 2.33 1.57
CA LEU A 331 16.92 1.13 1.39
C LEU A 331 16.09 1.19 0.09
N LEU A 332 15.57 2.37 -0.25
CA LEU A 332 14.81 2.56 -1.49
C LEU A 332 15.70 2.51 -2.74
N ASN A 333 16.96 2.96 -2.63
CA ASN A 333 17.95 2.94 -3.72
C ASN A 333 18.86 1.70 -3.66
N GLY A 334 18.61 0.76 -2.74
CA GLY A 334 19.33 -0.52 -2.65
C GLY A 334 19.29 -1.25 -3.99
N PRO A 335 20.19 -2.20 -4.25
CA PRO A 335 20.23 -2.89 -5.53
C PRO A 335 18.83 -3.45 -5.81
N ALA A 336 18.22 -2.91 -6.86
CA ALA A 336 17.03 -3.53 -7.44
C ALA A 336 17.37 -5.01 -7.56
N HIS A 337 16.53 -5.90 -7.04
CA HIS A 337 16.73 -7.33 -7.22
C HIS A 337 17.12 -7.56 -8.65
N PRO A 338 18.26 -8.20 -8.93
CA PRO A 338 18.66 -8.43 -10.31
C PRO A 338 17.50 -9.09 -11.02
N ALA A 339 17.06 -8.45 -12.09
CA ALA A 339 16.09 -9.06 -12.98
C ALA A 339 16.68 -10.39 -13.44
N GLN A 340 16.14 -11.51 -12.94
CA GLN A 340 16.42 -12.84 -13.43
C GLN A 340 15.67 -13.06 -14.73
#